data_39e443c93d0c8329dfb6533cc9e7a70c
#
_entry.id   39e443c93d0c8329dfb6533cc9e7a70c
#
_cell.length_a   1.000
_cell.length_b   1.000
_cell.length_c   1.000
_cell.angle_alpha   90.00
_cell.angle_beta   90.00
_cell.angle_gamma   90.00
#
_symmetry.space_group_name_H-M   'P 1'
#
loop_
_entity.id
_entity.type
_entity.pdbx_description
1 polymer ?
#
loop_
_entity_poly.entity_id
_entity_poly.type
_entity_poly.pdbx_seq_one_letter_code
_entity_poly.pdbx_strand_id
1 'polypeptide(L)'
;MKPVALIAFLLATTSAPAAPDLILAETWQGQDVRGWAMSEKLDGVRAYWDGNQLNSRAGYPFQPPAGFLADYPPWPLDGELYRGRGQFENTSTAVRAADGDWSGIHLHVFDVPQATGDLYQRLATLEHWLHDHPQARIRVIAQTPVKNREHITAALQTIEQQGGEGLMLREPNQPYRGGRSPYLLKVKSAPDAECTVIAHHPGKGKHAGRLGAITCENEHGRFRIGSGFSDAEREQPPAIGSTITYRYRGFTRKGTPRFATYLRPRADTPPAP
;
A
#
# COMPACT_ATOMS: atom_id res chain seq x y z
N MET A 1 42.10 -2.43 48.70
CA MET A 1 40.95 -1.72 48.04
C MET A 1 41.08 -1.95 46.55
N LYS A 2 40.19 -2.73 45.94
CA LYS A 2 40.17 -3.00 44.48
C LYS A 2 39.21 -2.00 43.82
N PRO A 3 39.56 -1.36 42.71
CA PRO A 3 38.63 -0.45 42.02
C PRO A 3 37.56 -1.24 41.32
N VAL A 4 36.29 -0.86 41.54
CA VAL A 4 35.13 -1.35 40.80
C VAL A 4 35.02 -0.52 39.52
N ALA A 5 35.24 -1.15 38.37
CA ALA A 5 35.04 -0.52 37.08
C ALA A 5 33.53 -0.44 36.78
N LEU A 6 33.02 0.77 36.70
CA LEU A 6 31.64 1.05 36.29
C LEU A 6 31.57 0.98 34.76
N ILE A 7 30.97 -0.08 34.21
CA ILE A 7 30.72 -0.22 32.79
C ILE A 7 29.41 0.52 32.50
N ALA A 8 29.51 1.69 31.87
CA ALA A 8 28.36 2.43 31.36
C ALA A 8 27.84 1.74 30.07
N PHE A 9 26.67 1.13 30.12
CA PHE A 9 25.97 0.67 28.95
C PHE A 9 25.36 1.87 28.21
N LEU A 10 25.95 2.26 27.09
CA LEU A 10 25.29 3.19 26.14
C LEU A 10 24.12 2.44 25.48
N LEU A 11 22.91 2.76 25.90
CA LEU A 11 21.70 2.41 25.16
C LEU A 11 21.65 3.27 23.89
N ALA A 12 22.03 2.69 22.75
CA ALA A 12 21.80 3.30 21.45
C ALA A 12 20.28 3.34 21.20
N THR A 13 19.67 4.50 21.37
CA THR A 13 18.30 4.75 20.95
C THR A 13 18.28 4.77 19.42
N THR A 14 17.88 3.68 18.78
CA THR A 14 17.56 3.69 17.34
C THR A 14 16.28 4.50 17.15
N SER A 15 16.43 5.74 16.69
CA SER A 15 15.27 6.52 16.24
C SER A 15 14.61 5.80 15.05
N ALA A 16 13.29 5.71 15.05
CA ALA A 16 12.57 5.21 13.88
C ALA A 16 12.91 6.08 12.65
N PRO A 17 13.08 5.48 11.47
CA PRO A 17 13.38 6.24 10.26
C PRO A 17 12.23 7.23 9.96
N ALA A 18 12.57 8.39 9.41
CA ALA A 18 11.56 9.36 9.00
C ALA A 18 10.76 8.79 7.81
N ALA A 19 9.43 8.77 7.95
CA ALA A 19 8.56 8.35 6.85
C ALA A 19 8.64 9.36 5.69
N PRO A 20 8.65 8.90 4.42
CA PRO A 20 8.62 9.79 3.28
C PRO A 20 7.29 10.56 3.23
N ASP A 21 7.34 11.82 2.78
CA ASP A 21 6.15 12.65 2.61
C ASP A 21 5.39 12.27 1.34
N LEU A 22 4.53 11.27 1.44
CA LEU A 22 3.83 10.67 0.31
C LEU A 22 2.45 11.27 0.09
N ILE A 23 2.08 11.46 -1.18
CA ILE A 23 0.70 11.80 -1.54
C ILE A 23 -0.25 10.65 -1.19
N LEU A 24 -1.42 10.97 -0.60
CA LEU A 24 -2.45 10.03 -0.18
C LEU A 24 -3.77 10.32 -0.89
N ALA A 25 -4.42 9.26 -1.37
CA ALA A 25 -5.68 9.37 -2.08
C ALA A 25 -6.88 9.57 -1.15
N GLU A 26 -7.84 10.40 -1.59
CA GLU A 26 -9.22 10.39 -1.12
C GLU A 26 -10.05 9.35 -1.88
N THR A 27 -11.29 9.14 -1.45
CA THR A 27 -12.23 8.29 -2.20
C THR A 27 -13.05 9.15 -3.15
N TRP A 28 -13.15 8.75 -4.41
CA TRP A 28 -14.01 9.42 -5.38
C TRP A 28 -15.48 9.35 -4.95
N GLN A 29 -16.13 10.50 -4.88
CA GLN A 29 -17.53 10.65 -4.46
C GLN A 29 -18.45 11.02 -5.64
N GLY A 30 -17.95 10.86 -6.87
CA GLY A 30 -18.72 11.15 -8.07
C GLY A 30 -18.56 12.58 -8.59
N GLN A 31 -17.62 13.36 -8.06
CA GLN A 31 -17.27 14.68 -8.60
C GLN A 31 -16.78 14.60 -10.05
N ASP A 32 -16.89 15.70 -10.78
CA ASP A 32 -16.39 15.78 -12.15
C ASP A 32 -14.85 15.74 -12.18
N VAL A 33 -14.32 14.81 -12.93
CA VAL A 33 -12.88 14.55 -13.10
C VAL A 33 -12.51 14.36 -14.58
N ARG A 34 -13.27 14.96 -15.49
CA ARG A 34 -12.97 14.92 -16.93
C ARG A 34 -11.58 15.48 -17.19
N GLY A 35 -10.81 14.80 -18.04
CA GLY A 35 -9.42 15.15 -18.35
C GLY A 35 -8.39 14.68 -17.32
N TRP A 36 -8.81 14.18 -16.16
CA TRP A 36 -7.88 13.60 -15.19
C TRP A 36 -7.24 12.32 -15.75
N ALA A 37 -6.04 12.03 -15.29
CA ALA A 37 -5.37 10.77 -15.58
C ALA A 37 -6.02 9.64 -14.77
N MET A 38 -6.35 8.54 -15.42
CA MET A 38 -6.89 7.32 -14.84
C MET A 38 -5.91 6.18 -15.03
N SER A 39 -5.64 5.43 -13.99
CA SER A 39 -4.81 4.22 -14.01
C SER A 39 -5.40 3.11 -13.17
N GLU A 40 -4.92 1.87 -13.37
CA GLU A 40 -5.24 0.77 -12.46
C GLU A 40 -4.67 1.04 -11.08
N LYS A 41 -5.47 0.79 -10.04
CA LYS A 41 -5.00 0.71 -8.67
C LYS A 41 -4.40 -0.66 -8.43
N LEU A 42 -3.09 -0.74 -8.42
CA LEU A 42 -2.38 -1.99 -8.18
C LEU A 42 -2.51 -2.42 -6.72
N ASP A 43 -2.68 -3.72 -6.50
CA ASP A 43 -2.74 -4.36 -5.19
C ASP A 43 -1.37 -4.96 -4.85
N GLY A 44 -0.46 -4.11 -4.45
CA GLY A 44 0.92 -4.43 -4.11
C GLY A 44 1.38 -3.79 -2.80
N VAL A 45 2.66 -3.51 -2.70
CA VAL A 45 3.29 -2.88 -1.54
C VAL A 45 3.89 -1.55 -1.97
N ARG A 46 3.33 -0.44 -1.45
CA ARG A 46 3.87 0.89 -1.77
C ARG A 46 5.32 1.02 -1.37
N ALA A 47 6.13 1.51 -2.30
CA ALA A 47 7.53 1.76 -2.09
C ALA A 47 7.95 3.10 -2.67
N TYR A 48 8.80 3.79 -1.91
CA TYR A 48 9.39 5.06 -2.29
C TYR A 48 10.89 4.89 -2.47
N TRP A 49 11.37 5.13 -3.68
CA TRP A 49 12.78 5.24 -3.99
C TRP A 49 13.22 6.68 -3.77
N ASP A 50 14.20 6.92 -2.93
CA ASP A 50 14.67 8.28 -2.59
C ASP A 50 15.87 8.76 -3.45
N GLY A 51 16.30 7.93 -4.42
CA GLY A 51 17.49 8.13 -5.24
C GLY A 51 18.68 7.27 -4.78
N ASN A 52 18.58 6.59 -3.64
CA ASN A 52 19.62 5.76 -3.06
C ASN A 52 19.08 4.49 -2.39
N GLN A 53 17.91 4.57 -1.75
CA GLN A 53 17.31 3.48 -0.98
C GLN A 53 15.82 3.35 -1.29
N LEU A 54 15.34 2.10 -1.35
CA LEU A 54 13.92 1.79 -1.49
C LEU A 54 13.29 1.64 -0.11
N ASN A 55 12.31 2.48 0.19
CA ASN A 55 11.70 2.60 1.51
C ASN A 55 10.20 2.27 1.45
N SER A 56 9.69 1.67 2.51
CA SER A 56 8.25 1.51 2.71
C SER A 56 7.57 2.85 2.98
N ARG A 57 6.26 2.88 2.93
CA ARG A 57 5.44 4.04 3.29
C ARG A 57 5.72 4.56 4.71
N ALA A 58 6.12 3.69 5.63
CA ALA A 58 6.47 4.05 7.00
C ALA A 58 7.95 4.46 7.18
N GLY A 59 8.74 4.49 6.08
CA GLY A 59 10.15 4.86 6.09
C GLY A 59 11.13 3.71 6.36
N TYR A 60 10.63 2.48 6.56
CA TYR A 60 11.52 1.33 6.74
C TYR A 60 12.13 0.90 5.42
N PRO A 61 13.45 0.68 5.37
CA PRO A 61 14.12 0.22 4.17
C PRO A 61 13.69 -1.19 3.79
N PHE A 62 13.43 -1.42 2.51
CA PHE A 62 13.38 -2.76 1.95
C PHE A 62 14.79 -3.31 1.76
N GLN A 63 14.91 -4.63 1.73
CA GLN A 63 16.16 -5.35 1.48
C GLN A 63 16.03 -6.20 0.19
N PRO A 64 16.01 -5.57 -0.98
CA PRO A 64 15.92 -6.31 -2.23
C PRO A 64 17.20 -7.10 -2.48
N PRO A 65 17.14 -8.19 -3.26
CA PRO A 65 18.31 -8.96 -3.63
C PRO A 65 19.31 -8.14 -4.46
N ALA A 66 20.57 -8.56 -4.45
CA ALA A 66 21.62 -7.92 -5.23
C ALA A 66 21.18 -7.75 -6.70
N GLY A 67 21.42 -6.57 -7.26
CA GLY A 67 21.06 -6.22 -8.64
C GLY A 67 19.62 -5.80 -8.87
N PHE A 68 18.70 -5.91 -7.89
CA PHE A 68 17.32 -5.46 -8.08
C PHE A 68 17.23 -3.94 -8.33
N LEU A 69 18.07 -3.17 -7.65
CA LEU A 69 18.14 -1.70 -7.78
C LEU A 69 19.15 -1.24 -8.85
N ALA A 70 19.74 -2.16 -9.59
CA ALA A 70 20.58 -1.78 -10.71
C ALA A 70 19.76 -0.98 -11.73
N ASP A 71 20.36 0.06 -12.29
CA ASP A 71 19.75 0.95 -13.27
C ASP A 71 18.56 1.77 -12.75
N TYR A 72 18.39 1.89 -11.43
CA TYR A 72 17.45 2.85 -10.87
C TYR A 72 17.99 4.28 -11.02
N PRO A 73 17.13 5.28 -11.31
CA PRO A 73 17.59 6.67 -11.50
C PRO A 73 18.05 7.29 -10.18
N PRO A 74 18.94 8.32 -10.22
CA PRO A 74 19.43 8.98 -9.02
C PRO A 74 18.46 10.02 -8.44
N TRP A 75 17.16 9.93 -8.77
CA TRP A 75 16.08 10.79 -8.26
C TRP A 75 14.90 9.97 -7.74
N PRO A 76 14.05 10.58 -6.88
CA PRO A 76 12.96 9.87 -6.24
C PRO A 76 11.89 9.36 -7.20
N LEU A 77 11.34 8.17 -6.86
CA LEU A 77 10.20 7.55 -7.51
C LEU A 77 9.17 7.14 -6.45
N ASP A 78 7.89 7.32 -6.75
CA ASP A 78 6.78 6.81 -5.93
C ASP A 78 6.02 5.75 -6.72
N GLY A 79 5.92 4.56 -6.15
CA GLY A 79 5.38 3.42 -6.88
C GLY A 79 4.87 2.31 -5.98
N GLU A 80 4.51 1.22 -6.63
CA GLU A 80 4.02 -0.01 -6.02
C GLU A 80 4.93 -1.18 -6.39
N LEU A 81 5.48 -1.89 -5.41
CA LEU A 81 6.11 -3.20 -5.63
C LEU A 81 4.99 -4.19 -5.96
N TYR A 82 5.01 -4.70 -7.17
CA TYR A 82 3.91 -5.48 -7.71
C TYR A 82 4.40 -6.65 -8.55
N ARG A 83 3.77 -7.82 -8.36
CA ARG A 83 4.08 -9.06 -9.09
C ARG A 83 2.98 -9.45 -10.08
N GLY A 84 1.77 -8.94 -9.89
CA GLY A 84 0.59 -9.28 -10.69
C GLY A 84 -0.69 -9.31 -9.84
N ARG A 85 -1.84 -9.40 -10.51
CA ARG A 85 -3.15 -9.48 -9.85
C ARG A 85 -3.27 -10.74 -9.02
N GLY A 86 -3.87 -10.62 -7.82
CA GLY A 86 -4.02 -11.72 -6.87
C GLY A 86 -2.72 -12.17 -6.20
N GLN A 87 -1.61 -11.42 -6.36
CA GLN A 87 -0.29 -11.77 -5.81
C GLN A 87 0.12 -10.90 -4.61
N PHE A 88 -0.84 -10.17 -4.00
CA PHE A 88 -0.52 -9.29 -2.88
C PHE A 88 0.21 -10.02 -1.75
N GLU A 89 -0.32 -11.14 -1.25
CA GLU A 89 0.26 -11.88 -0.14
C GLU A 89 1.69 -12.37 -0.45
N ASN A 90 1.89 -12.92 -1.65
CA ASN A 90 3.21 -13.36 -2.11
C ASN A 90 4.19 -12.17 -2.23
N THR A 91 3.73 -11.05 -2.78
CA THR A 91 4.53 -9.83 -2.88
C THR A 91 4.88 -9.29 -1.49
N SER A 92 3.89 -9.16 -0.62
CA SER A 92 4.04 -8.64 0.75
C SER A 92 4.98 -9.51 1.59
N THR A 93 4.87 -10.83 1.50
CA THR A 93 5.76 -11.77 2.19
C THR A 93 7.19 -11.65 1.67
N ALA A 94 7.37 -11.63 0.35
CA ALA A 94 8.69 -11.53 -0.27
C ALA A 94 9.44 -10.25 0.12
N VAL A 95 8.78 -9.10 0.07
CA VAL A 95 9.45 -7.81 0.32
C VAL A 95 9.74 -7.55 1.81
N ARG A 96 9.12 -8.31 2.72
CA ARG A 96 9.35 -8.23 4.17
C ARG A 96 10.37 -9.22 4.71
N ALA A 97 10.60 -10.33 4.00
CA ALA A 97 11.59 -11.31 4.39
C ALA A 97 12.98 -10.90 3.92
N ALA A 98 14.00 -11.11 4.75
CA ALA A 98 15.39 -10.79 4.40
C ALA A 98 15.91 -11.59 3.20
N ASP A 99 15.39 -12.80 3.01
CA ASP A 99 15.71 -13.74 1.93
C ASP A 99 14.51 -13.99 1.00
N GLY A 100 13.59 -13.03 0.91
CA GLY A 100 12.35 -13.17 0.15
C GLY A 100 12.59 -13.34 -1.35
N ASP A 101 11.69 -14.10 -1.98
CA ASP A 101 11.69 -14.27 -3.44
C ASP A 101 11.13 -13.04 -4.16
N TRP A 102 12.01 -12.20 -4.71
CA TRP A 102 11.65 -11.01 -5.49
C TRP A 102 11.48 -11.30 -7.00
N SER A 103 11.47 -12.57 -7.42
CA SER A 103 11.25 -12.93 -8.83
C SER A 103 9.88 -12.40 -9.29
N GLY A 104 9.85 -11.80 -10.48
CA GLY A 104 8.63 -11.21 -11.06
C GLY A 104 8.16 -9.90 -10.40
N ILE A 105 8.74 -9.46 -9.27
CA ILE A 105 8.42 -8.15 -8.69
C ILE A 105 9.10 -7.05 -9.50
N HIS A 106 8.36 -5.96 -9.77
CA HIS A 106 8.86 -4.70 -10.31
C HIS A 106 8.32 -3.55 -9.48
N LEU A 107 9.04 -2.43 -9.46
CA LEU A 107 8.49 -1.16 -8.99
C LEU A 107 7.64 -0.54 -10.11
N HIS A 108 6.33 -0.52 -9.92
CA HIS A 108 5.39 0.12 -10.82
C HIS A 108 5.18 1.57 -10.39
N VAL A 109 5.78 2.50 -11.13
CA VAL A 109 5.83 3.93 -10.77
C VAL A 109 4.60 4.65 -11.29
N PHE A 110 3.98 5.44 -10.42
CA PHE A 110 2.83 6.29 -10.73
C PHE A 110 3.13 7.79 -10.58
N ASP A 111 4.27 8.19 -10.02
CA ASP A 111 4.76 9.57 -10.04
C ASP A 111 6.28 9.65 -9.86
N VAL A 112 6.86 10.76 -10.35
CA VAL A 112 8.28 11.13 -10.19
C VAL A 112 8.33 12.46 -9.42
N PRO A 113 8.41 12.43 -8.07
CA PRO A 113 8.11 13.59 -7.21
C PRO A 113 8.92 14.86 -7.46
N GLN A 114 10.17 14.72 -7.90
CA GLN A 114 11.08 15.86 -8.16
C GLN A 114 11.15 16.29 -9.63
N ALA A 115 10.52 15.55 -10.54
CA ALA A 115 10.47 15.96 -11.94
C ALA A 115 9.53 17.16 -12.12
N THR A 116 9.84 18.00 -13.10
CA THR A 116 9.06 19.19 -13.44
C THR A 116 7.90 18.87 -14.37
N GLY A 117 6.93 19.78 -14.45
CA GLY A 117 5.78 19.66 -15.34
C GLY A 117 4.57 18.94 -14.74
N ASP A 118 3.62 18.60 -15.60
CA ASP A 118 2.45 17.84 -15.24
C ASP A 118 2.78 16.35 -15.02
N LEU A 119 1.79 15.55 -14.62
CA LEU A 119 1.99 14.11 -14.34
C LEU A 119 2.57 13.37 -15.55
N TYR A 120 2.08 13.66 -16.75
CA TYR A 120 2.53 12.99 -17.98
C TYR A 120 3.99 13.31 -18.28
N GLN A 121 4.39 14.58 -18.12
CA GLN A 121 5.76 15.02 -18.30
C GLN A 121 6.71 14.41 -17.26
N ARG A 122 6.27 14.33 -15.99
CA ARG A 122 7.04 13.68 -14.94
C ARG A 122 7.25 12.18 -15.22
N LEU A 123 6.21 11.47 -15.66
CA LEU A 123 6.32 10.06 -16.04
C LEU A 123 7.16 9.87 -17.30
N ALA A 124 7.05 10.76 -18.30
CA ALA A 124 7.87 10.73 -19.51
C ALA A 124 9.36 10.88 -19.21
N THR A 125 9.75 11.61 -18.15
CA THR A 125 11.16 11.69 -17.70
C THR A 125 11.67 10.30 -17.31
N LEU A 126 10.86 9.49 -16.62
CA LEU A 126 11.23 8.13 -16.26
C LEU A 126 11.20 7.19 -17.48
N GLU A 127 10.22 7.31 -18.37
CA GLU A 127 10.18 6.52 -19.61
C GLU A 127 11.42 6.74 -20.46
N HIS A 128 11.89 7.98 -20.55
CA HIS A 128 13.15 8.30 -21.26
C HIS A 128 14.36 7.63 -20.60
N TRP A 129 14.47 7.66 -19.25
CA TRP A 129 15.52 6.94 -18.53
C TRP A 129 15.49 5.43 -18.80
N LEU A 130 14.30 4.83 -18.78
CA LEU A 130 14.12 3.40 -18.97
C LEU A 130 14.43 2.96 -20.41
N HIS A 131 14.37 3.86 -21.41
CA HIS A 131 14.80 3.58 -22.77
C HIS A 131 16.29 3.19 -22.79
N ASP A 132 17.11 3.92 -22.04
CA ASP A 132 18.55 3.68 -21.94
C ASP A 132 18.92 2.61 -20.90
N HIS A 133 17.98 2.23 -20.03
CA HIS A 133 18.13 1.27 -18.94
C HIS A 133 17.05 0.16 -18.98
N PRO A 134 16.99 -0.64 -20.06
CA PRO A 134 15.89 -1.60 -20.28
C PRO A 134 15.87 -2.77 -19.29
N GLN A 135 16.95 -2.99 -18.54
CA GLN A 135 17.05 -4.04 -17.51
C GLN A 135 16.54 -3.60 -16.14
N ALA A 136 16.25 -2.30 -15.93
CA ALA A 136 15.73 -1.79 -14.67
C ALA A 136 14.43 -2.52 -14.27
N ARG A 137 14.33 -2.90 -13.01
CA ARG A 137 13.14 -3.54 -12.44
C ARG A 137 12.03 -2.52 -12.15
N ILE A 138 11.81 -1.62 -13.10
CA ILE A 138 10.84 -0.52 -13.06
C ILE A 138 9.86 -0.66 -14.22
N ARG A 139 8.61 -0.25 -13.98
CA ARG A 139 7.55 -0.09 -14.98
C ARG A 139 6.83 1.22 -14.71
N VAL A 140 6.46 1.95 -15.75
CA VAL A 140 5.57 3.11 -15.60
C VAL A 140 4.12 2.62 -15.69
N ILE A 141 3.27 3.05 -14.75
CA ILE A 141 1.84 2.72 -14.80
C ILE A 141 1.18 3.55 -15.89
N ALA A 142 0.53 2.87 -16.84
CA ALA A 142 -0.19 3.51 -17.94
C ALA A 142 -1.29 4.45 -17.41
N GLN A 143 -1.36 5.64 -17.98
CA GLN A 143 -2.35 6.66 -17.66
C GLN A 143 -3.28 6.87 -18.85
N THR A 144 -4.59 6.90 -18.61
CA THR A 144 -5.61 7.15 -19.65
C THR A 144 -6.45 8.36 -19.26
N PRO A 145 -6.64 9.37 -20.14
CA PRO A 145 -7.50 10.49 -19.82
C PRO A 145 -8.95 10.08 -19.59
N VAL A 146 -9.53 10.54 -18.47
CA VAL A 146 -10.96 10.34 -18.17
C VAL A 146 -11.82 11.13 -19.15
N LYS A 147 -12.76 10.46 -19.82
CA LYS A 147 -13.72 11.09 -20.75
C LYS A 147 -14.96 11.60 -20.03
N ASN A 148 -15.55 10.76 -19.19
CA ASN A 148 -16.77 11.02 -18.43
C ASN A 148 -16.95 9.97 -17.31
N ARG A 149 -18.03 10.04 -16.54
CA ARG A 149 -18.34 9.10 -15.45
C ARG A 149 -18.54 7.66 -15.97
N GLU A 150 -19.18 7.48 -17.10
CA GLU A 150 -19.44 6.19 -17.71
C GLU A 150 -18.14 5.48 -18.09
N HIS A 151 -17.14 6.23 -18.55
CA HIS A 151 -15.79 5.72 -18.83
C HIS A 151 -15.13 5.17 -17.56
N ILE A 152 -15.23 5.87 -16.43
CA ILE A 152 -14.71 5.40 -15.13
C ILE A 152 -15.43 4.12 -14.71
N THR A 153 -16.78 4.09 -14.80
CA THR A 153 -17.58 2.93 -14.40
C THR A 153 -17.26 1.69 -15.24
N ALA A 154 -17.15 1.85 -16.56
CA ALA A 154 -16.81 0.76 -17.47
C ALA A 154 -15.38 0.25 -17.23
N ALA A 155 -14.41 1.16 -17.03
CA ALA A 155 -13.03 0.80 -16.72
C ALA A 155 -12.92 0.07 -15.36
N LEU A 156 -13.62 0.54 -14.33
CA LEU A 156 -13.68 -0.11 -13.03
C LEU A 156 -14.22 -1.54 -13.14
N GLN A 157 -15.36 -1.70 -13.83
CA GLN A 157 -15.96 -3.01 -14.04
C GLN A 157 -15.02 -3.96 -14.78
N THR A 158 -14.32 -3.49 -15.81
CA THR A 158 -13.35 -4.29 -16.57
C THR A 158 -12.18 -4.73 -15.68
N ILE A 159 -11.60 -3.81 -14.91
CA ILE A 159 -10.47 -4.10 -14.01
C ILE A 159 -10.88 -5.11 -12.93
N GLU A 160 -12.04 -4.92 -12.29
CA GLU A 160 -12.52 -5.82 -11.24
C GLU A 160 -12.88 -7.22 -11.77
N GLN A 161 -13.48 -7.32 -12.97
CA GLN A 161 -13.73 -8.60 -13.63
C GLN A 161 -12.45 -9.38 -13.95
N GLN A 162 -11.36 -8.67 -14.17
CA GLN A 162 -10.03 -9.25 -14.40
C GLN A 162 -9.24 -9.48 -13.10
N GLY A 163 -9.86 -9.29 -11.93
CA GLY A 163 -9.24 -9.50 -10.62
C GLY A 163 -8.37 -8.35 -10.14
N GLY A 164 -8.47 -7.15 -10.75
CA GLY A 164 -7.81 -5.94 -10.27
C GLY A 164 -8.56 -5.32 -9.08
N GLU A 165 -7.89 -4.41 -8.36
CA GLU A 165 -8.39 -3.82 -7.12
C GLU A 165 -9.35 -2.66 -7.35
N GLY A 166 -9.14 -1.88 -8.40
CA GLY A 166 -9.88 -0.66 -8.70
C GLY A 166 -9.09 0.30 -9.57
N LEU A 167 -9.41 1.60 -9.47
CA LEU A 167 -8.79 2.65 -10.26
C LEU A 167 -8.23 3.75 -9.36
N MET A 168 -7.25 4.49 -9.90
CA MET A 168 -6.76 5.76 -9.39
C MET A 168 -7.08 6.86 -10.41
N LEU A 169 -7.53 8.02 -9.92
CA LEU A 169 -7.77 9.22 -10.71
C LEU A 169 -6.84 10.33 -10.19
N ARG A 170 -6.09 10.95 -11.07
CA ARG A 170 -5.12 11.99 -10.72
C ARG A 170 -5.36 13.24 -11.55
N GLU A 171 -5.47 14.42 -10.89
CA GLU A 171 -5.42 15.70 -11.60
C GLU A 171 -3.99 15.92 -12.13
N PRO A 172 -3.78 15.87 -13.46
CA PRO A 172 -2.42 15.81 -14.01
C PRO A 172 -1.62 17.10 -13.79
N ASN A 173 -2.28 18.27 -13.77
CA ASN A 173 -1.60 19.56 -13.65
C ASN A 173 -1.16 19.88 -12.21
N GLN A 174 -1.57 19.08 -11.24
CA GLN A 174 -1.15 19.30 -9.85
C GLN A 174 0.25 18.76 -9.59
N PRO A 175 1.10 19.55 -8.90
CA PRO A 175 2.41 19.07 -8.49
C PRO A 175 2.29 17.90 -7.51
N TYR A 176 3.37 17.13 -7.37
CA TYR A 176 3.46 16.15 -6.29
C TYR A 176 3.58 16.87 -4.93
N ARG A 177 2.68 16.57 -4.01
CA ARG A 177 2.71 17.09 -2.63
C ARG A 177 2.29 15.97 -1.69
N GLY A 178 3.03 15.80 -0.60
CA GLY A 178 2.68 14.84 0.44
C GLY A 178 1.36 15.15 1.15
N GLY A 179 0.87 14.18 1.88
CA GLY A 179 -0.41 14.27 2.61
C GLY A 179 -1.63 13.88 1.77
N ARG A 180 -2.79 13.92 2.40
CA ARG A 180 -4.08 13.58 1.76
C ARG A 180 -4.47 14.67 0.77
N SER A 181 -4.82 14.25 -0.44
CA SER A 181 -5.03 15.17 -1.56
C SER A 181 -6.37 14.92 -2.25
N PRO A 182 -7.19 15.96 -2.45
CA PRO A 182 -8.41 15.88 -3.25
C PRO A 182 -8.12 15.73 -4.74
N TYR A 183 -6.87 15.87 -5.16
CA TYR A 183 -6.39 15.73 -6.54
C TYR A 183 -5.86 14.33 -6.87
N LEU A 184 -5.94 13.40 -5.91
CA LEU A 184 -5.68 11.98 -6.11
C LEU A 184 -6.83 11.20 -5.47
N LEU A 185 -7.58 10.45 -6.29
CA LEU A 185 -8.79 9.76 -5.85
C LEU A 185 -8.70 8.27 -6.15
N LYS A 186 -9.13 7.44 -5.22
CA LYS A 186 -9.31 6.00 -5.44
C LYS A 186 -10.78 5.70 -5.79
N VAL A 187 -10.98 4.77 -6.73
CA VAL A 187 -12.30 4.27 -7.15
C VAL A 187 -12.34 2.77 -6.96
N LYS A 188 -13.30 2.28 -6.17
CA LYS A 188 -13.56 0.87 -5.91
C LYS A 188 -15.05 0.64 -5.75
N SER A 189 -15.54 -0.55 -6.13
CA SER A 189 -16.95 -0.93 -5.90
C SER A 189 -17.29 -1.13 -4.43
N ALA A 190 -16.30 -1.50 -3.61
CA ALA A 190 -16.44 -1.58 -2.16
C ALA A 190 -15.31 -0.77 -1.50
N PRO A 191 -15.65 0.25 -0.69
CA PRO A 191 -14.67 1.03 0.05
C PRO A 191 -13.92 0.13 1.05
N ASP A 192 -12.65 0.43 1.22
CA ASP A 192 -11.79 -0.15 2.24
C ASP A 192 -11.30 0.92 3.22
N ALA A 193 -10.94 0.48 4.41
CA ALA A 193 -10.33 1.30 5.45
C ALA A 193 -9.39 0.46 6.31
N GLU A 194 -8.66 1.10 7.19
CA GLU A 194 -7.72 0.48 8.10
C GLU A 194 -8.23 0.56 9.54
N CYS A 195 -7.84 -0.42 10.36
CA CYS A 195 -8.09 -0.42 11.78
C CYS A 195 -6.99 -1.17 12.53
N THR A 196 -6.82 -0.86 13.80
CA THR A 196 -5.92 -1.58 14.70
C THR A 196 -6.65 -2.75 15.35
N VAL A 197 -6.06 -3.95 15.31
CA VAL A 197 -6.58 -5.12 16.02
C VAL A 197 -6.38 -4.93 17.51
N ILE A 198 -7.46 -4.95 18.29
CA ILE A 198 -7.41 -4.75 19.75
C ILE A 198 -7.81 -5.99 20.55
N ALA A 199 -8.47 -6.97 19.94
CA ALA A 199 -8.80 -8.23 20.60
C ALA A 199 -9.07 -9.35 19.58
N HIS A 200 -8.82 -10.59 20.01
CA HIS A 200 -9.24 -11.81 19.30
C HIS A 200 -10.45 -12.44 20.01
N HIS A 201 -11.33 -13.06 19.24
CA HIS A 201 -12.48 -13.82 19.74
C HIS A 201 -12.41 -15.25 19.23
N PRO A 202 -12.58 -16.26 20.09
CA PRO A 202 -12.53 -17.65 19.69
C PRO A 202 -13.66 -17.99 18.70
N GLY A 203 -13.36 -18.87 17.78
CA GLY A 203 -14.33 -19.41 16.83
C GLY A 203 -15.27 -20.41 17.48
N LYS A 204 -16.41 -20.64 16.82
CA LYS A 204 -17.42 -21.65 17.19
C LYS A 204 -17.68 -22.58 15.98
N GLY A 205 -18.24 -23.76 16.25
CA GLY A 205 -18.56 -24.73 15.21
C GLY A 205 -17.32 -25.14 14.40
N LYS A 206 -17.34 -24.97 13.08
CA LYS A 206 -16.22 -25.33 12.21
C LYS A 206 -14.93 -24.54 12.48
N HIS A 207 -15.00 -23.45 13.24
CA HIS A 207 -13.85 -22.62 13.63
C HIS A 207 -13.47 -22.80 15.11
N ALA A 208 -13.99 -23.81 15.81
CA ALA A 208 -13.59 -24.10 17.19
C ALA A 208 -12.06 -24.33 17.28
N GLY A 209 -11.42 -23.76 18.29
CA GLY A 209 -9.97 -23.86 18.51
C GLY A 209 -9.11 -22.87 17.69
N ARG A 210 -9.72 -22.04 16.86
CA ARG A 210 -9.04 -20.98 16.07
C ARG A 210 -9.81 -19.67 16.09
N LEU A 211 -9.31 -18.64 15.41
CA LEU A 211 -9.95 -17.33 15.38
C LEU A 211 -11.38 -17.39 14.83
N GLY A 212 -12.33 -16.82 15.57
CA GLY A 212 -13.70 -16.56 15.10
C GLY A 212 -13.86 -15.17 14.53
N ALA A 213 -13.37 -14.16 15.25
CA ALA A 213 -13.42 -12.75 14.85
C ALA A 213 -12.34 -11.95 15.57
N ILE A 214 -12.02 -10.78 15.04
CA ILE A 214 -11.24 -9.74 15.70
C ILE A 214 -12.15 -8.61 16.16
N THR A 215 -11.76 -7.85 17.18
CA THR A 215 -12.23 -6.50 17.40
C THR A 215 -11.19 -5.52 16.87
N CYS A 216 -11.65 -4.61 16.04
CA CYS A 216 -10.86 -3.50 15.48
C CYS A 216 -11.27 -2.16 16.07
N GLU A 217 -10.32 -1.23 16.10
CA GLU A 217 -10.53 0.16 16.50
C GLU A 217 -9.93 1.11 15.46
N ASN A 218 -10.66 2.16 15.10
CA ASN A 218 -10.22 3.29 14.30
C ASN A 218 -11.03 4.56 14.64
N GLU A 219 -10.97 5.60 13.80
CA GLU A 219 -11.73 6.84 13.93
C GLU A 219 -13.26 6.66 14.02
N HIS A 220 -13.78 5.54 13.50
CA HIS A 220 -15.20 5.16 13.58
C HIS A 220 -15.55 4.34 14.85
N GLY A 221 -14.61 4.24 15.81
CA GLY A 221 -14.77 3.49 17.04
C GLY A 221 -14.43 2.01 16.93
N ARG A 222 -15.03 1.20 17.84
CA ARG A 222 -14.76 -0.24 17.94
C ARG A 222 -15.82 -1.05 17.23
N PHE A 223 -15.38 -2.03 16.41
CA PHE A 223 -16.28 -2.93 15.69
C PHE A 223 -15.63 -4.31 15.51
N ARG A 224 -16.46 -5.31 15.17
CA ARG A 224 -16.01 -6.69 14.97
C ARG A 224 -15.92 -7.05 13.50
N ILE A 225 -14.89 -7.83 13.16
CA ILE A 225 -14.70 -8.42 11.84
C ILE A 225 -14.56 -9.94 12.04
N GLY A 226 -15.49 -10.71 11.47
CA GLY A 226 -15.50 -12.18 11.57
C GLY A 226 -15.44 -12.89 10.22
N SER A 227 -15.49 -12.15 9.12
CA SER A 227 -15.46 -12.64 7.73
C SER A 227 -14.19 -12.18 7.01
N GLY A 228 -13.83 -12.88 5.93
CA GLY A 228 -12.69 -12.58 5.08
C GLY A 228 -11.40 -13.33 5.45
N PHE A 229 -11.32 -13.96 6.59
CA PHE A 229 -10.16 -14.75 7.00
C PHE A 229 -10.13 -16.11 6.31
N SER A 230 -8.99 -16.47 5.74
CA SER A 230 -8.66 -17.85 5.33
C SER A 230 -8.48 -18.76 6.55
N ASP A 231 -8.42 -20.05 6.33
CA ASP A 231 -8.18 -21.01 7.43
C ASP A 231 -6.78 -20.82 8.06
N ALA A 232 -5.76 -20.53 7.25
CA ALA A 232 -4.41 -20.23 7.74
C ALA A 232 -4.38 -18.96 8.61
N GLU A 233 -5.07 -17.89 8.20
CA GLU A 233 -5.17 -16.65 8.99
C GLU A 233 -6.00 -16.82 10.27
N ARG A 234 -6.89 -17.80 10.32
CA ARG A 234 -7.58 -18.16 11.57
C ARG A 234 -6.70 -18.93 12.53
N GLU A 235 -5.74 -19.69 12.03
CA GLU A 235 -4.73 -20.40 12.83
C GLU A 235 -3.62 -19.45 13.29
N GLN A 236 -3.23 -18.50 12.44
CA GLN A 236 -2.23 -17.48 12.73
C GLN A 236 -2.82 -16.07 12.49
N PRO A 237 -3.67 -15.57 13.40
CA PRO A 237 -4.36 -14.31 13.18
C PRO A 237 -3.42 -13.11 13.27
N PRO A 238 -3.80 -11.98 12.62
CA PRO A 238 -3.09 -10.72 12.76
C PRO A 238 -2.90 -10.37 14.24
N ALA A 239 -1.69 -9.99 14.63
CA ALA A 239 -1.34 -9.74 16.03
C ALA A 239 -2.18 -8.58 16.62
N ILE A 240 -2.46 -8.63 17.92
CA ILE A 240 -3.04 -7.49 18.63
C ILE A 240 -2.04 -6.32 18.56
N GLY A 241 -2.54 -5.13 18.25
CA GLY A 241 -1.74 -3.93 17.98
C GLY A 241 -1.36 -3.77 16.50
N SER A 242 -1.52 -4.79 15.66
CA SER A 242 -1.25 -4.66 14.22
C SER A 242 -2.36 -3.92 13.49
N THR A 243 -2.01 -3.25 12.39
CA THR A 243 -2.96 -2.61 11.49
C THR A 243 -3.36 -3.60 10.39
N ILE A 244 -4.66 -3.68 10.12
CA ILE A 244 -5.21 -4.45 9.02
C ILE A 244 -6.04 -3.58 8.09
N THR A 245 -6.21 -4.03 6.85
CA THR A 245 -7.15 -3.46 5.89
C THR A 245 -8.43 -4.30 5.88
N TYR A 246 -9.59 -3.64 5.89
CA TYR A 246 -10.89 -4.27 5.76
C TYR A 246 -11.73 -3.52 4.72
N ARG A 247 -12.63 -4.22 4.03
CA ARG A 247 -13.66 -3.61 3.18
C ARG A 247 -14.98 -3.54 3.94
N TYR A 248 -15.85 -2.60 3.55
CA TYR A 248 -17.16 -2.43 4.17
C TYR A 248 -18.21 -1.93 3.15
N ARG A 249 -19.48 -1.92 3.54
CA ARG A 249 -20.58 -1.44 2.69
C ARG A 249 -21.36 -0.30 3.37
N GLY A 250 -20.69 0.86 3.53
CA GLY A 250 -21.25 2.03 4.21
C GLY A 250 -21.23 1.92 5.73
N PHE A 251 -21.95 2.81 6.40
CA PHE A 251 -21.94 2.95 7.87
C PHE A 251 -23.33 2.73 8.48
N THR A 252 -23.36 2.33 9.73
CA THR A 252 -24.55 2.33 10.58
C THR A 252 -24.91 3.78 10.97
N ARG A 253 -26.09 4.00 11.57
CA ARG A 253 -26.46 5.31 12.14
C ARG A 253 -25.47 5.79 13.23
N LYS A 254 -24.73 4.86 13.87
CA LYS A 254 -23.72 5.15 14.89
C LYS A 254 -22.32 5.39 14.29
N GLY A 255 -22.17 5.43 12.96
CA GLY A 255 -20.89 5.62 12.28
C GLY A 255 -20.02 4.34 12.19
N THR A 256 -20.50 3.19 12.66
CA THR A 256 -19.74 1.94 12.62
C THR A 256 -19.81 1.32 11.22
N PRO A 257 -18.71 0.78 10.66
CA PRO A 257 -18.70 0.12 9.34
C PRO A 257 -19.69 -1.06 9.28
N ARG A 258 -20.47 -1.13 8.20
CA ARG A 258 -21.41 -2.21 7.93
C ARG A 258 -20.74 -3.30 7.09
N PHE A 259 -20.99 -4.57 7.44
CA PHE A 259 -20.45 -5.74 6.74
C PHE A 259 -18.94 -5.70 6.58
N ALA A 260 -18.24 -5.24 7.65
CA ALA A 260 -16.79 -5.21 7.68
C ALA A 260 -16.23 -6.62 7.44
N THR A 261 -15.35 -6.74 6.45
CA THR A 261 -14.74 -7.99 6.01
C THR A 261 -13.24 -7.79 5.93
N TYR A 262 -12.48 -8.61 6.61
CA TYR A 262 -11.02 -8.59 6.57
C TYR A 262 -10.52 -8.81 5.14
N LEU A 263 -9.47 -8.08 4.76
CA LEU A 263 -8.80 -8.26 3.49
C LEU A 263 -7.38 -8.77 3.68
N ARG A 264 -6.57 -8.08 4.52
CA ARG A 264 -5.14 -8.40 4.70
C ARG A 264 -4.50 -7.61 5.83
N PRO A 265 -3.33 -8.04 6.33
CA PRO A 265 -2.48 -7.19 7.15
C PRO A 265 -1.98 -5.99 6.35
N ARG A 266 -1.63 -4.90 7.02
CA ARG A 266 -0.99 -3.78 6.36
C ARG A 266 0.50 -4.06 6.16
N ALA A 267 0.97 -3.94 4.91
CA ALA A 267 2.31 -4.37 4.50
C ALA A 267 3.47 -3.45 4.93
N ASP A 268 3.15 -2.22 5.34
CA ASP A 268 4.12 -1.18 5.70
C ASP A 268 4.48 -1.15 7.20
N THR A 269 3.99 -2.12 7.98
CA THR A 269 4.43 -2.34 9.36
C THR A 269 5.58 -3.36 9.36
N PRO A 270 6.73 -3.10 10.02
CA PRO A 270 7.79 -4.09 10.12
C PRO A 270 7.25 -5.37 10.77
N PRO A 271 7.84 -6.55 10.48
CA PRO A 271 7.54 -7.74 11.25
C PRO A 271 7.80 -7.45 12.72
N ALA A 272 6.93 -7.96 13.60
CA ALA A 272 7.17 -7.90 15.04
C ALA A 272 8.52 -8.56 15.34
N PRO A 273 9.31 -8.01 16.29
CA PRO A 273 10.62 -8.53 16.67
C PRO A 273 10.53 -9.98 17.17
#